data_3f8c48eb56c3b8ece3d5aecbf8405210
#
_entry.id   3f8c48eb56c3b8ece3d5aecbf8405210
#
_cell.length_a   1.000
_cell.length_b   1.000
_cell.length_c   1.000
_cell.angle_alpha   90.00
_cell.angle_beta   90.00
_cell.angle_gamma   90.00
#
_symmetry.space_group_name_H-M   'P 1'
#
loop_
_entity.id
_entity.type
_entity.pdbx_description
1 polymer ?
#
loop_
_entity_poly.entity_id
_entity_poly.type
_entity_poly.pdbx_seq_one_letter_code
_entity_poly.pdbx_strand_id
1 'polypeptide(L)'
;MMRALGGVLMLMITCAAFPALAWELQWFGQSAFKVTSPGGKVILIDPFITGNPKTPEALKDLAALGRVDLILVTHGHGDHVGDTARIAADSGAKVAMNADMGHTFGNLGIVPYKQLIRFNKSGPIQPVEGITVTMVHAEHSSEVVHTDPESGAKSVHPGGEPAGYIVELENGFRIYHAGDTGVFADMKFIGEYYRPDLELLPIGGHFTMDPAHAAYAVNKLLGSRKVIPIHYGTFPPLKGTPEAFKQALGETRAEVIVMEPGQVLKF
;
A
#
# COMPACT_ATOMS: atom_id res chain seq x y z
N MET A 1 -43.22 8.31 -60.74
CA MET A 1 -42.74 7.43 -59.65
C MET A 1 -41.30 7.74 -59.38
N MET A 2 -41.00 8.61 -58.38
CA MET A 2 -39.67 8.97 -57.99
C MET A 2 -39.32 8.15 -56.67
N ARG A 3 -38.32 7.32 -56.73
CA ARG A 3 -37.79 6.60 -55.54
C ARG A 3 -36.74 7.47 -54.89
N ALA A 4 -36.99 7.91 -53.64
CA ALA A 4 -36.03 8.58 -52.81
C ALA A 4 -35.09 7.51 -52.19
N LEU A 5 -33.79 7.57 -52.48
CA LEU A 5 -32.75 6.83 -51.76
C LEU A 5 -32.44 7.62 -50.48
N GLY A 6 -32.83 7.08 -49.35
CA GLY A 6 -32.37 7.56 -48.03
C GLY A 6 -30.97 6.99 -47.70
N GLY A 7 -29.97 7.84 -47.76
CA GLY A 7 -28.62 7.49 -47.28
C GLY A 7 -28.56 7.51 -45.75
N VAL A 8 -28.24 6.39 -45.12
CA VAL A 8 -27.94 6.30 -43.68
C VAL A 8 -26.48 6.74 -43.46
N LEU A 9 -26.30 7.89 -42.84
CA LEU A 9 -24.99 8.38 -42.42
C LEU A 9 -24.58 7.65 -41.14
N MET A 10 -23.69 6.68 -41.28
CA MET A 10 -23.12 5.94 -40.13
C MET A 10 -22.04 6.78 -39.47
N LEU A 11 -22.35 7.39 -38.32
CA LEU A 11 -21.40 8.17 -37.52
C LEU A 11 -20.40 7.19 -36.85
N MET A 12 -19.19 7.07 -37.39
CA MET A 12 -18.12 6.36 -36.73
C MET A 12 -17.62 7.18 -35.55
N ILE A 13 -17.97 6.78 -34.33
CA ILE A 13 -17.38 7.30 -33.11
C ILE A 13 -15.99 6.66 -32.99
N THR A 14 -14.95 7.40 -33.37
CA THR A 14 -13.56 7.02 -33.06
C THR A 14 -13.35 7.22 -31.57
N CYS A 15 -13.32 6.12 -30.80
CA CYS A 15 -12.85 6.13 -29.44
C CYS A 15 -11.34 6.41 -29.47
N ALA A 16 -10.94 7.66 -29.23
CA ALA A 16 -9.54 7.97 -29.00
C ALA A 16 -9.11 7.26 -27.69
N ALA A 17 -8.34 6.20 -27.83
CA ALA A 17 -7.65 5.61 -26.68
C ALA A 17 -6.61 6.64 -26.22
N PHE A 18 -6.88 7.33 -25.12
CA PHE A 18 -5.87 8.10 -24.42
C PHE A 18 -4.78 7.10 -23.97
N PRO A 19 -3.49 7.41 -24.19
CA PRO A 19 -2.43 6.57 -23.63
C PRO A 19 -2.67 6.49 -22.11
N ALA A 20 -2.68 5.28 -21.58
CA ALA A 20 -2.72 5.08 -20.15
C ALA A 20 -1.53 5.84 -19.57
N LEU A 21 -1.79 6.89 -18.79
CA LEU A 21 -0.73 7.67 -18.16
C LEU A 21 0.04 6.71 -17.24
N ALA A 22 1.35 6.58 -17.48
CA ALA A 22 2.22 5.72 -16.70
C ALA A 22 2.26 6.15 -15.24
N TRP A 23 2.37 5.20 -14.32
CA TRP A 23 2.58 5.45 -12.91
C TRP A 23 3.80 4.68 -12.42
N GLU A 24 4.35 5.08 -11.27
CA GLU A 24 5.58 4.51 -10.74
C GLU A 24 5.37 3.94 -9.34
N LEU A 25 6.01 2.81 -9.07
CA LEU A 25 6.09 2.16 -7.77
C LEU A 25 7.54 2.02 -7.36
N GLN A 26 7.94 2.66 -6.26
CA GLN A 26 9.26 2.50 -5.66
C GLN A 26 9.15 1.75 -4.34
N TRP A 27 10.02 0.74 -4.15
CA TRP A 27 10.12 -0.01 -2.90
C TRP A 27 11.35 0.43 -2.09
N PHE A 28 11.16 0.75 -0.81
CA PHE A 28 12.27 1.09 0.09
C PHE A 28 12.78 -0.09 0.92
N GLY A 29 12.11 -1.24 0.83
CA GLY A 29 12.30 -2.41 1.68
C GLY A 29 11.18 -2.54 2.71
N GLN A 30 11.08 -3.68 3.40
CA GLN A 30 10.01 -4.03 4.33
C GLN A 30 8.62 -3.85 3.66
N SER A 31 7.76 -3.00 4.21
CA SER A 31 6.45 -2.64 3.64
C SER A 31 6.41 -1.20 3.09
N ALA A 32 7.56 -0.52 3.00
CA ALA A 32 7.64 0.89 2.66
C ALA A 32 7.62 1.12 1.14
N PHE A 33 6.58 1.80 0.64
CA PHE A 33 6.42 2.11 -0.78
C PHE A 33 6.14 3.59 -1.05
N LYS A 34 6.60 4.04 -2.21
CA LYS A 34 6.16 5.29 -2.84
C LYS A 34 5.45 4.97 -4.16
N VAL A 35 4.23 5.46 -4.29
CA VAL A 35 3.45 5.44 -5.52
C VAL A 35 3.44 6.84 -6.09
N THR A 36 3.86 7.01 -7.35
CA THR A 36 3.65 8.24 -8.11
C THR A 36 2.55 7.97 -9.13
N SER A 37 1.37 8.55 -8.91
CA SER A 37 0.18 8.27 -9.72
C SER A 37 0.28 8.86 -11.13
N PRO A 38 -0.59 8.46 -12.07
CA PRO A 38 -0.66 9.04 -13.41
C PRO A 38 -0.81 10.57 -13.42
N GLY A 39 -1.53 11.12 -12.43
CA GLY A 39 -1.70 12.58 -12.23
C GLY A 39 -0.56 13.24 -11.45
N GLY A 40 0.54 12.52 -11.16
CA GLY A 40 1.70 13.03 -10.44
C GLY A 40 1.48 13.19 -8.93
N LYS A 41 0.44 12.57 -8.35
CA LYS A 41 0.26 12.52 -6.89
C LYS A 41 1.25 11.54 -6.27
N VAL A 42 1.84 11.92 -5.15
CA VAL A 42 2.82 11.09 -4.44
C VAL A 42 2.20 10.56 -3.15
N ILE A 43 2.08 9.23 -3.09
CA ILE A 43 1.51 8.50 -1.95
C ILE A 43 2.62 7.64 -1.34
N LEU A 44 2.83 7.77 -0.05
CA LEU A 44 3.68 6.85 0.71
C LEU A 44 2.80 5.87 1.48
N ILE A 45 3.23 4.63 1.55
CA ILE A 45 2.60 3.58 2.36
C ILE A 45 3.66 3.03 3.30
N ASP A 46 3.36 3.03 4.61
CA ASP A 46 4.22 2.52 5.69
C ASP A 46 5.68 3.00 5.58
N PRO A 47 5.95 4.31 5.63
CA PRO A 47 7.25 4.89 5.27
C PRO A 47 8.34 4.67 6.32
N PHE A 48 8.73 3.42 6.53
CA PHE A 48 9.88 3.02 7.32
C PHE A 48 11.14 3.06 6.44
N ILE A 49 11.77 4.23 6.33
CA ILE A 49 12.86 4.51 5.38
C ILE A 49 14.20 4.66 6.11
N THR A 50 14.30 5.64 7.04
CA THR A 50 15.59 5.95 7.68
C THR A 50 16.06 4.86 8.63
N GLY A 51 15.14 4.25 9.36
CA GLY A 51 15.40 3.15 10.28
C GLY A 51 15.53 1.77 9.62
N ASN A 52 15.17 1.65 8.36
CA ASN A 52 15.14 0.38 7.65
C ASN A 52 16.57 -0.04 7.22
N PRO A 53 17.09 -1.18 7.69
CA PRO A 53 18.45 -1.62 7.34
C PRO A 53 18.59 -2.04 5.87
N LYS A 54 17.48 -2.26 5.15
CA LYS A 54 17.48 -2.63 3.72
C LYS A 54 17.33 -1.43 2.79
N THR A 55 16.87 -0.28 3.28
CA THR A 55 16.82 0.92 2.45
C THR A 55 18.23 1.34 2.06
N PRO A 56 18.54 1.49 0.76
CA PRO A 56 19.83 2.03 0.30
C PRO A 56 20.12 3.38 0.96
N GLU A 57 21.35 3.60 1.40
CA GLU A 57 21.76 4.81 2.13
C GLU A 57 21.43 6.10 1.35
N ALA A 58 21.61 6.08 0.04
CA ALA A 58 21.28 7.20 -0.84
C ALA A 58 19.80 7.59 -0.85
N LEU A 59 18.90 6.73 -0.38
CA LEU A 59 17.45 6.97 -0.31
C LEU A 59 16.96 7.34 1.09
N LYS A 60 17.84 7.39 2.09
CA LYS A 60 17.49 7.76 3.46
C LYS A 60 17.39 9.26 3.70
N ASP A 61 17.78 10.07 2.73
CA ASP A 61 17.49 11.50 2.76
C ASP A 61 16.02 11.76 2.44
N LEU A 62 15.22 12.01 3.47
CA LEU A 62 13.78 12.24 3.33
C LEU A 62 13.47 13.51 2.53
N ALA A 63 14.38 14.49 2.46
CA ALA A 63 14.18 15.69 1.63
C ALA A 63 14.18 15.34 0.13
N ALA A 64 14.87 14.26 -0.26
CA ALA A 64 14.88 13.76 -1.64
C ALA A 64 13.56 13.14 -2.09
N LEU A 65 12.62 12.85 -1.15
CA LEU A 65 11.27 12.40 -1.50
C LEU A 65 10.50 13.47 -2.29
N GLY A 66 10.86 14.75 -2.09
CA GLY A 66 10.20 15.89 -2.70
C GLY A 66 8.77 16.07 -2.18
N ARG A 67 7.83 16.36 -3.08
CA ARG A 67 6.42 16.49 -2.73
C ARG A 67 5.86 15.13 -2.27
N VAL A 68 5.12 15.15 -1.16
CA VAL A 68 4.29 14.04 -0.68
C VAL A 68 2.89 14.56 -0.45
N ASP A 69 1.89 13.95 -1.07
CA ASP A 69 0.48 14.37 -0.96
C ASP A 69 -0.25 13.60 0.13
N LEU A 70 0.07 12.31 0.28
CA LEU A 70 -0.62 11.39 1.18
C LEU A 70 0.35 10.38 1.79
N ILE A 71 0.16 10.08 3.06
CA ILE A 71 0.80 8.97 3.76
C ILE A 71 -0.31 8.03 4.25
N LEU A 72 -0.19 6.75 3.95
CA LEU A 72 -1.05 5.67 4.46
C LEU A 72 -0.24 4.87 5.48
N VAL A 73 -0.83 4.63 6.67
CA VAL A 73 -0.21 3.80 7.71
C VAL A 73 -1.14 2.64 8.01
N THR A 74 -0.67 1.41 7.79
CA THR A 74 -1.50 0.21 7.92
C THR A 74 -1.78 -0.15 9.37
N HIS A 75 -0.79 -0.01 10.25
CA HIS A 75 -0.91 -0.31 11.68
C HIS A 75 0.21 0.37 12.50
N GLY A 76 0.17 0.20 13.83
CA GLY A 76 0.97 1.00 14.76
C GLY A 76 2.42 0.58 14.98
N HIS A 77 2.90 -0.52 14.40
CA HIS A 77 4.27 -0.98 14.60
C HIS A 77 5.31 -0.02 14.02
N GLY A 78 6.48 0.05 14.67
CA GLY A 78 7.51 1.03 14.33
C GLY A 78 8.08 0.91 12.93
N ASP A 79 8.12 -0.29 12.36
CA ASP A 79 8.59 -0.57 11.00
C ASP A 79 7.50 -0.31 9.91
N HIS A 80 6.37 0.29 10.31
CA HIS A 80 5.30 0.81 9.43
C HIS A 80 5.05 2.29 9.69
N VAL A 81 4.90 2.69 10.95
CA VAL A 81 4.80 4.11 11.34
C VAL A 81 6.03 4.89 10.87
N GLY A 82 7.21 4.32 11.09
CA GLY A 82 8.49 4.80 10.57
C GLY A 82 8.68 6.32 10.65
N ASP A 83 8.96 6.91 9.50
CA ASP A 83 9.24 8.33 9.34
C ASP A 83 7.97 9.19 9.11
N THR A 84 6.76 8.64 9.31
CA THR A 84 5.47 9.30 9.05
C THR A 84 5.39 10.70 9.63
N ALA A 85 5.72 10.86 10.91
CA ALA A 85 5.61 12.14 11.61
C ALA A 85 6.51 13.22 10.99
N ARG A 86 7.76 12.85 10.70
CA ARG A 86 8.75 13.74 10.10
C ARG A 86 8.34 14.13 8.68
N ILE A 87 7.99 13.14 7.84
CA ILE A 87 7.57 13.42 6.47
C ILE A 87 6.31 14.28 6.43
N ALA A 88 5.32 14.01 7.30
CA ALA A 88 4.10 14.81 7.38
C ALA A 88 4.39 16.27 7.82
N ALA A 89 5.32 16.47 8.76
CA ALA A 89 5.72 17.80 9.20
C ALA A 89 6.43 18.58 8.08
N ASP A 90 7.35 17.94 7.36
CA ASP A 90 8.18 18.58 6.34
C ASP A 90 7.39 18.88 5.04
N SER A 91 6.48 17.95 4.63
CA SER A 91 5.74 18.07 3.36
C SER A 91 4.36 18.70 3.49
N GLY A 92 3.77 18.71 4.68
CA GLY A 92 2.37 19.06 4.90
C GLY A 92 1.38 17.99 4.45
N ALA A 93 1.85 16.79 4.10
CA ALA A 93 1.03 15.66 3.63
C ALA A 93 -0.10 15.32 4.61
N LYS A 94 -1.22 14.84 4.07
CA LYS A 94 -2.25 14.20 4.88
C LYS A 94 -1.80 12.81 5.27
N VAL A 95 -2.18 12.37 6.47
CA VAL A 95 -1.87 11.03 6.98
C VAL A 95 -3.19 10.32 7.23
N ALA A 96 -3.45 9.23 6.49
CA ALA A 96 -4.66 8.45 6.60
C ALA A 96 -4.38 7.10 7.27
N MET A 97 -5.20 6.75 8.26
CA MET A 97 -5.06 5.55 9.07
C MET A 97 -6.39 5.18 9.74
N ASN A 98 -6.43 4.02 10.43
CA ASN A 98 -7.61 3.66 11.20
C ASN A 98 -7.94 4.73 12.26
N ALA A 99 -9.22 4.82 12.63
CA ALA A 99 -9.71 5.90 13.47
C ALA A 99 -9.05 5.93 14.84
N ASP A 100 -8.81 4.77 15.45
CA ASP A 100 -8.25 4.67 16.81
C ASP A 100 -6.76 5.05 16.83
N MET A 101 -5.96 4.56 15.87
CA MET A 101 -4.57 4.96 15.73
C MET A 101 -4.45 6.48 15.47
N GLY A 102 -5.35 7.03 14.65
CA GLY A 102 -5.39 8.46 14.40
C GLY A 102 -5.73 9.28 15.66
N HIS A 103 -6.57 8.75 16.56
CA HIS A 103 -6.77 9.36 17.90
C HIS A 103 -5.50 9.31 18.73
N THR A 104 -4.82 8.18 18.77
CA THR A 104 -3.54 8.01 19.47
C THR A 104 -2.51 9.01 18.95
N PHE A 105 -2.35 9.11 17.63
CA PHE A 105 -1.39 10.03 17.01
C PHE A 105 -1.68 11.50 17.32
N GLY A 106 -2.95 11.89 17.23
CA GLY A 106 -3.38 13.25 17.52
C GLY A 106 -3.20 13.61 19.00
N ASN A 107 -3.57 12.70 19.91
CA ASN A 107 -3.49 12.94 21.36
C ASN A 107 -2.04 13.00 21.86
N LEU A 108 -1.15 12.19 21.27
CA LEU A 108 0.28 12.18 21.60
C LEU A 108 1.07 13.27 20.84
N GLY A 109 0.42 14.05 19.97
CA GLY A 109 1.09 15.06 19.17
C GLY A 109 2.06 14.52 18.11
N ILE A 110 1.97 13.22 17.77
CA ILE A 110 2.82 12.59 16.76
C ILE A 110 2.55 13.22 15.39
N VAL A 111 1.27 13.38 15.03
CA VAL A 111 0.82 14.12 13.85
C VAL A 111 -0.33 15.03 14.25
N PRO A 112 -0.32 16.33 13.88
CA PRO A 112 -1.41 17.25 14.20
C PRO A 112 -2.75 16.79 13.63
N TYR A 113 -3.84 16.89 14.40
CA TYR A 113 -5.19 16.47 13.96
C TYR A 113 -5.62 17.04 12.60
N LYS A 114 -5.18 18.27 12.26
CA LYS A 114 -5.49 18.90 10.96
C LYS A 114 -4.91 18.16 9.75
N GLN A 115 -3.88 17.31 9.94
CA GLN A 115 -3.28 16.48 8.91
C GLN A 115 -3.83 15.05 8.91
N LEU A 116 -4.50 14.62 10.00
CA LEU A 116 -5.03 13.25 10.12
C LEU A 116 -6.34 13.09 9.36
N ILE A 117 -6.44 12.00 8.59
CA ILE A 117 -7.67 11.50 8.00
C ILE A 117 -7.94 10.15 8.65
N ARG A 118 -8.96 10.12 9.51
CA ARG A 118 -9.34 8.94 10.28
C ARG A 118 -10.55 8.29 9.62
N PHE A 119 -10.43 7.01 9.28
CA PHE A 119 -11.51 6.26 8.65
C PHE A 119 -11.48 4.80 9.06
N ASN A 120 -12.43 4.01 8.63
CA ASN A 120 -12.55 2.59 8.97
C ASN A 120 -12.74 1.73 7.72
N LYS A 121 -12.65 0.41 7.92
CA LYS A 121 -12.75 -0.62 6.88
C LYS A 121 -14.04 -0.47 6.08
N SER A 122 -13.96 -0.76 4.78
CA SER A 122 -15.04 -0.69 3.78
C SER A 122 -15.55 0.71 3.41
N GLY A 123 -15.19 1.75 4.15
CA GLY A 123 -15.55 3.13 3.83
C GLY A 123 -14.52 3.76 2.88
N PRO A 124 -14.79 3.90 1.56
CA PRO A 124 -13.84 4.54 0.67
C PRO A 124 -13.75 6.05 0.97
N ILE A 125 -12.54 6.57 0.87
CA ILE A 125 -12.26 8.01 0.98
C ILE A 125 -11.51 8.49 -0.27
N GLN A 126 -11.60 9.78 -0.57
CA GLN A 126 -10.77 10.45 -1.58
C GLN A 126 -9.87 11.50 -0.90
N PRO A 127 -8.76 11.07 -0.27
CA PRO A 127 -7.91 11.97 0.50
C PRO A 127 -7.13 12.96 -0.38
N VAL A 128 -6.94 12.60 -1.64
CA VAL A 128 -6.30 13.38 -2.69
C VAL A 128 -7.15 13.24 -3.96
N GLU A 129 -7.25 14.30 -4.75
CA GLU A 129 -8.03 14.32 -5.98
C GLU A 129 -7.62 13.19 -6.93
N GLY A 130 -8.60 12.41 -7.39
CA GLY A 130 -8.41 11.28 -8.30
C GLY A 130 -7.92 9.99 -7.65
N ILE A 131 -7.57 10.01 -6.37
CA ILE A 131 -7.10 8.83 -5.62
C ILE A 131 -8.18 8.36 -4.65
N THR A 132 -8.65 7.14 -4.82
CA THR A 132 -9.57 6.52 -3.88
C THR A 132 -8.83 5.50 -3.01
N VAL A 133 -9.03 5.57 -1.70
CA VAL A 133 -8.43 4.63 -0.75
C VAL A 133 -9.53 3.93 0.03
N THR A 134 -9.53 2.60 0.01
CA THR A 134 -10.42 1.78 0.84
C THR A 134 -9.57 0.96 1.81
N MET A 135 -9.88 1.07 3.09
CA MET A 135 -9.27 0.24 4.11
C MET A 135 -9.93 -1.14 4.12
N VAL A 136 -9.13 -2.20 4.18
CA VAL A 136 -9.59 -3.59 4.26
C VAL A 136 -9.01 -4.28 5.49
N HIS A 137 -9.54 -5.46 5.82
CA HIS A 137 -9.07 -6.24 6.97
C HIS A 137 -7.61 -6.71 6.80
N ALA A 138 -6.89 -6.82 7.92
CA ALA A 138 -5.63 -7.53 8.08
C ALA A 138 -5.65 -8.28 9.41
N GLU A 139 -5.07 -9.47 9.46
CA GLU A 139 -4.99 -10.34 10.63
C GLU A 139 -3.63 -10.18 11.29
N HIS A 140 -3.52 -9.24 12.22
CA HIS A 140 -2.27 -8.89 12.89
C HIS A 140 -2.54 -8.17 14.21
N SER A 141 -1.49 -7.83 14.96
CA SER A 141 -1.55 -6.95 16.13
C SER A 141 -1.23 -5.49 15.73
N SER A 142 -1.58 -4.56 16.61
CA SER A 142 -1.33 -3.13 16.34
C SER A 142 -1.24 -2.36 17.66
N GLU A 143 -0.04 -1.94 18.01
CA GLU A 143 0.20 -0.98 19.09
C GLU A 143 1.14 0.12 18.62
N VAL A 144 1.03 1.29 19.23
CA VAL A 144 1.91 2.43 19.00
C VAL A 144 2.88 2.55 20.18
N VAL A 145 4.15 2.33 19.94
CA VAL A 145 5.19 2.61 20.91
C VAL A 145 5.63 4.07 20.76
N HIS A 146 5.28 4.89 21.73
CA HIS A 146 5.65 6.30 21.76
C HIS A 146 6.84 6.51 22.70
N THR A 147 7.81 7.28 22.23
CA THR A 147 8.91 7.77 23.08
C THR A 147 8.70 9.25 23.33
N ASP A 148 8.46 9.62 24.57
CA ASP A 148 8.29 11.00 24.97
C ASP A 148 9.57 11.80 24.66
N PRO A 149 9.48 12.91 23.90
CA PRO A 149 10.67 13.61 23.43
C PRO A 149 11.42 14.38 24.54
N GLU A 150 10.78 14.67 25.67
CA GLU A 150 11.40 15.39 26.78
C GLU A 150 12.08 14.44 27.77
N SER A 151 11.38 13.38 28.17
CA SER A 151 11.85 12.45 29.18
C SER A 151 12.57 11.22 28.64
N GLY A 152 12.37 10.90 27.35
CA GLY A 152 12.82 9.64 26.74
C GLY A 152 12.03 8.42 27.20
N ALA A 153 10.98 8.58 28.00
CA ALA A 153 10.15 7.49 28.50
C ALA A 153 9.35 6.85 27.37
N LYS A 154 9.32 5.51 27.38
CA LYS A 154 8.51 4.75 26.41
C LYS A 154 7.17 4.39 27.01
N SER A 155 6.13 4.52 26.21
CA SER A 155 4.76 4.10 26.53
C SER A 155 4.14 3.37 25.35
N VAL A 156 3.21 2.44 25.64
CA VAL A 156 2.49 1.67 24.63
C VAL A 156 1.04 2.13 24.63
N HIS A 157 0.54 2.40 23.44
CA HIS A 157 -0.80 2.92 23.22
C HIS A 157 -1.57 2.08 22.18
N PRO A 158 -2.91 2.12 22.18
CA PRO A 158 -3.69 1.46 21.16
C PRO A 158 -3.34 1.94 19.75
N GLY A 159 -3.08 0.99 18.82
CA GLY A 159 -2.89 1.24 17.41
C GLY A 159 -4.17 1.01 16.58
N GLY A 160 -5.28 0.65 17.23
CA GLY A 160 -6.50 0.21 16.56
C GLY A 160 -6.30 -1.12 15.83
N GLU A 161 -7.29 -1.52 15.04
CA GLU A 161 -7.18 -2.73 14.24
C GLU A 161 -6.23 -2.54 13.06
N PRO A 162 -5.33 -3.52 12.79
CA PRO A 162 -4.48 -3.49 11.61
C PRO A 162 -5.30 -3.52 10.33
N ALA A 163 -4.73 -3.01 9.26
CA ALA A 163 -5.43 -2.87 7.99
C ALA A 163 -4.50 -3.06 6.79
N GLY A 164 -5.09 -3.49 5.67
CA GLY A 164 -4.55 -3.29 4.34
C GLY A 164 -5.27 -2.15 3.64
N TYR A 165 -4.76 -1.75 2.47
CA TYR A 165 -5.36 -0.71 1.65
C TYR A 165 -5.54 -1.16 0.21
N ILE A 166 -6.72 -0.84 -0.36
CA ILE A 166 -6.93 -0.79 -1.79
C ILE A 166 -6.76 0.66 -2.21
N VAL A 167 -5.74 0.94 -3.01
CA VAL A 167 -5.47 2.27 -3.56
C VAL A 167 -5.83 2.23 -5.04
N GLU A 168 -6.88 2.97 -5.41
CA GLU A 168 -7.32 3.12 -6.80
C GLU A 168 -6.79 4.45 -7.34
N LEU A 169 -6.00 4.37 -8.40
CA LEU A 169 -5.40 5.50 -9.09
C LEU A 169 -6.38 6.12 -10.11
N GLU A 170 -6.04 7.29 -10.65
CA GLU A 170 -6.89 8.06 -11.57
C GLU A 170 -7.26 7.29 -12.85
N ASN A 171 -6.42 6.33 -13.27
CA ASN A 171 -6.65 5.47 -14.42
C ASN A 171 -7.45 4.19 -14.09
N GLY A 172 -7.92 4.05 -12.84
CA GLY A 172 -8.67 2.89 -12.36
C GLY A 172 -7.79 1.70 -11.97
N PHE A 173 -6.45 1.82 -12.01
CA PHE A 173 -5.54 0.76 -11.56
C PHE A 173 -5.61 0.63 -10.02
N ARG A 174 -5.77 -0.60 -9.53
CA ARG A 174 -5.96 -0.90 -8.12
C ARG A 174 -4.77 -1.65 -7.55
N ILE A 175 -4.18 -1.09 -6.50
CA ILE A 175 -3.09 -1.69 -5.74
C ILE A 175 -3.65 -2.17 -4.40
N TYR A 176 -3.46 -3.45 -4.08
CA TYR A 176 -3.70 -3.96 -2.73
C TYR A 176 -2.37 -4.03 -1.98
N HIS A 177 -2.21 -3.17 -0.98
CA HIS A 177 -1.14 -3.28 0.01
C HIS A 177 -1.69 -3.98 1.23
N ALA A 178 -1.25 -5.21 1.49
CA ALA A 178 -1.83 -6.03 2.55
C ALA A 178 -1.47 -5.55 3.96
N GLY A 179 -0.43 -4.70 4.10
CA GLY A 179 0.18 -4.44 5.40
C GLY A 179 0.80 -5.71 5.97
N ASP A 180 0.90 -5.78 7.28
CA ASP A 180 1.24 -7.01 7.97
C ASP A 180 -0.02 -7.82 8.23
N THR A 181 0.01 -9.08 7.81
CA THR A 181 -1.14 -9.97 7.95
C THR A 181 -0.75 -11.44 7.93
N GLY A 182 -1.44 -12.24 8.73
CA GLY A 182 -1.65 -13.66 8.47
C GLY A 182 -2.57 -13.89 7.28
N VAL A 183 -2.77 -15.14 6.88
CA VAL A 183 -3.79 -15.50 5.88
C VAL A 183 -5.16 -15.55 6.58
N PHE A 184 -6.19 -14.98 5.94
CA PHE A 184 -7.56 -14.98 6.45
C PHE A 184 -8.58 -15.18 5.31
N ALA A 185 -9.76 -15.68 5.68
CA ALA A 185 -10.76 -16.11 4.68
C ALA A 185 -11.28 -14.97 3.80
N ASP A 186 -11.42 -13.76 4.38
CA ASP A 186 -11.96 -12.60 3.66
C ASP A 186 -11.00 -12.00 2.62
N MET A 187 -9.76 -12.52 2.50
CA MET A 187 -8.92 -12.26 1.33
C MET A 187 -9.63 -12.63 0.03
N LYS A 188 -10.52 -13.66 0.07
CA LYS A 188 -11.37 -14.01 -1.07
C LYS A 188 -12.31 -12.86 -1.46
N PHE A 189 -12.95 -12.22 -0.48
CA PHE A 189 -13.77 -11.04 -0.74
C PHE A 189 -12.93 -9.89 -1.33
N ILE A 190 -11.71 -9.68 -0.83
CA ILE A 190 -10.80 -8.66 -1.37
C ILE A 190 -10.52 -8.93 -2.85
N GLY A 191 -10.17 -10.16 -3.22
CA GLY A 191 -9.90 -10.55 -4.60
C GLY A 191 -11.13 -10.44 -5.51
N GLU A 192 -12.29 -10.91 -5.06
CA GLU A 192 -13.52 -10.96 -5.87
C GLU A 192 -14.21 -9.60 -6.02
N TYR A 193 -14.25 -8.80 -4.94
CA TYR A 193 -14.98 -7.53 -4.93
C TYR A 193 -14.13 -6.36 -5.40
N TYR A 194 -12.92 -6.17 -4.82
CA TYR A 194 -12.06 -5.05 -5.18
C TYR A 194 -11.21 -5.33 -6.42
N ARG A 195 -10.91 -6.59 -6.72
CA ARG A 195 -10.18 -7.03 -7.93
C ARG A 195 -8.90 -6.24 -8.15
N PRO A 196 -7.94 -6.27 -7.22
CA PRO A 196 -6.69 -5.54 -7.38
C PRO A 196 -5.93 -6.02 -8.63
N ASP A 197 -5.28 -5.09 -9.32
CA ASP A 197 -4.43 -5.37 -10.48
C ASP A 197 -3.01 -5.75 -10.04
N LEU A 198 -2.59 -5.28 -8.86
CA LEU A 198 -1.31 -5.55 -8.23
C LEU A 198 -1.49 -5.75 -6.73
N GLU A 199 -0.85 -6.76 -6.19
CA GLU A 199 -0.88 -7.09 -4.77
C GLU A 199 0.52 -7.06 -4.16
N LEU A 200 0.67 -6.39 -3.01
CA LEU A 200 1.90 -6.30 -2.23
C LEU A 200 1.67 -7.16 -0.97
N LEU A 201 2.23 -8.38 -0.95
CA LEU A 201 1.92 -9.38 0.06
C LEU A 201 3.14 -9.73 0.92
N PRO A 202 3.03 -9.71 2.26
CA PRO A 202 4.11 -10.12 3.15
C PRO A 202 4.35 -11.64 3.03
N ILE A 203 5.63 -12.01 2.98
CA ILE A 203 6.06 -13.41 2.88
C ILE A 203 7.11 -13.79 3.92
N GLY A 204 7.47 -12.88 4.84
CA GLY A 204 8.60 -13.07 5.75
C GLY A 204 8.42 -14.20 6.75
N GLY A 205 7.20 -14.55 7.09
CA GLY A 205 6.88 -15.49 8.16
C GLY A 205 7.07 -14.88 9.54
N HIS A 206 6.95 -15.68 10.59
CA HIS A 206 7.05 -15.33 12.01
C HIS A 206 5.97 -14.36 12.48
N PHE A 207 5.93 -13.15 11.96
CA PHE A 207 4.93 -12.13 12.28
C PHE A 207 3.82 -12.01 11.24
N THR A 208 4.07 -12.47 10.01
CA THR A 208 3.17 -12.37 8.87
C THR A 208 3.02 -13.73 8.18
N MET A 209 2.33 -13.77 7.03
CA MET A 209 2.34 -14.95 6.19
C MET A 209 3.77 -15.38 5.89
N ASP A 210 4.01 -16.69 5.91
CA ASP A 210 5.18 -17.29 5.30
C ASP A 210 4.95 -17.53 3.80
N PRO A 211 5.97 -17.99 3.05
CA PRO A 211 5.83 -18.27 1.62
C PRO A 211 4.68 -19.22 1.26
N ALA A 212 4.39 -20.22 2.10
CA ALA A 212 3.32 -21.21 1.82
C ALA A 212 1.93 -20.60 2.05
N HIS A 213 1.74 -19.83 3.13
CA HIS A 213 0.49 -19.12 3.41
C HIS A 213 0.22 -18.04 2.36
N ALA A 214 1.23 -17.28 1.95
CA ALA A 214 1.09 -16.28 0.89
C ALA A 214 0.75 -16.94 -0.47
N ALA A 215 1.37 -18.08 -0.80
CA ALA A 215 1.03 -18.83 -2.00
C ALA A 215 -0.41 -19.37 -1.97
N TYR A 216 -0.89 -19.80 -0.81
CA TYR A 216 -2.30 -20.19 -0.64
C TYR A 216 -3.23 -18.98 -0.84
N ALA A 217 -2.89 -17.82 -0.28
CA ALA A 217 -3.68 -16.60 -0.45
C ALA A 217 -3.80 -16.22 -1.94
N VAL A 218 -2.68 -16.21 -2.69
CA VAL A 218 -2.63 -15.92 -4.12
C VAL A 218 -3.49 -16.89 -4.93
N ASN A 219 -3.29 -18.19 -4.72
CA ASN A 219 -3.88 -19.22 -5.59
C ASN A 219 -5.34 -19.54 -5.25
N LYS A 220 -5.78 -19.35 -3.99
CA LYS A 220 -7.07 -19.85 -3.50
C LYS A 220 -8.03 -18.76 -3.05
N LEU A 221 -7.52 -17.60 -2.67
CA LEU A 221 -8.33 -16.53 -2.09
C LEU A 221 -8.37 -15.29 -2.98
N LEU A 222 -7.23 -14.68 -3.27
CA LEU A 222 -7.14 -13.42 -3.99
C LEU A 222 -7.38 -13.56 -5.49
N GLY A 223 -6.94 -14.67 -6.10
CA GLY A 223 -6.99 -14.84 -7.55
C GLY A 223 -6.10 -13.86 -8.30
N SER A 224 -4.95 -13.56 -7.70
CA SER A 224 -4.00 -12.53 -8.09
C SER A 224 -3.59 -12.60 -9.55
N ARG A 225 -3.41 -11.43 -10.18
CA ARG A 225 -2.82 -11.30 -11.52
C ARG A 225 -1.33 -10.97 -11.45
N LYS A 226 -0.96 -10.02 -10.57
CA LYS A 226 0.41 -9.61 -10.31
C LYS A 226 0.63 -9.51 -8.81
N VAL A 227 1.73 -10.04 -8.32
CA VAL A 227 2.09 -10.01 -6.91
C VAL A 227 3.55 -9.63 -6.72
N ILE A 228 3.79 -8.73 -5.80
CA ILE A 228 5.11 -8.35 -5.31
C ILE A 228 5.23 -8.89 -3.88
N PRO A 229 6.16 -9.83 -3.62
CA PRO A 229 6.45 -10.25 -2.25
C PRO A 229 7.17 -9.13 -1.50
N ILE A 230 6.72 -8.87 -0.27
CA ILE A 230 7.27 -7.83 0.61
C ILE A 230 7.53 -8.37 2.01
N HIS A 231 8.04 -7.53 2.92
CA HIS A 231 8.21 -7.82 4.34
C HIS A 231 9.01 -9.10 4.61
N TYR A 232 10.17 -9.25 3.95
CA TYR A 232 11.07 -10.40 4.12
C TYR A 232 12.54 -9.96 4.18
N GLY A 233 13.35 -10.75 4.89
CA GLY A 233 14.81 -10.57 4.94
C GLY A 233 15.30 -9.27 5.59
N THR A 234 14.42 -8.44 6.14
CA THR A 234 14.78 -7.18 6.82
C THR A 234 15.33 -7.45 8.21
N PHE A 235 14.69 -8.34 8.96
CA PHE A 235 15.07 -8.74 10.31
C PHE A 235 15.29 -10.26 10.39
N PRO A 236 16.13 -10.75 11.34
CA PRO A 236 16.47 -12.17 11.43
C PRO A 236 15.29 -13.15 11.51
N PRO A 237 14.13 -12.81 12.13
CA PRO A 237 12.98 -13.71 12.15
C PRO A 237 12.29 -13.87 10.78
N LEU A 238 12.41 -12.88 9.87
CA LEU A 238 11.72 -12.85 8.58
C LEU A 238 12.48 -13.67 7.54
N LYS A 239 12.37 -14.99 7.64
CA LYS A 239 13.16 -15.97 6.86
C LYS A 239 12.57 -16.35 5.52
N GLY A 240 11.34 -15.92 5.20
CA GLY A 240 10.72 -16.16 3.89
C GLY A 240 11.55 -15.55 2.77
N THR A 241 11.54 -16.19 1.60
CA THR A 241 12.25 -15.69 0.42
C THR A 241 11.36 -15.74 -0.82
N PRO A 242 11.62 -14.89 -1.83
CA PRO A 242 10.90 -14.94 -3.10
C PRO A 242 11.02 -16.31 -3.81
N GLU A 243 12.15 -17.00 -3.66
CA GLU A 243 12.36 -18.33 -4.24
C GLU A 243 11.45 -19.36 -3.58
N ALA A 244 11.38 -19.37 -2.25
CA ALA A 244 10.49 -20.25 -1.50
C ALA A 244 9.01 -19.93 -1.82
N PHE A 245 8.67 -18.64 -2.00
CA PHE A 245 7.34 -18.24 -2.41
C PHE A 245 6.98 -18.73 -3.82
N LYS A 246 7.87 -18.54 -4.80
CA LYS A 246 7.67 -19.06 -6.17
C LYS A 246 7.56 -20.59 -6.17
N GLN A 247 8.36 -21.29 -5.37
CA GLN A 247 8.28 -22.73 -5.22
C GLN A 247 6.92 -23.17 -4.64
N ALA A 248 6.43 -22.47 -3.61
CA ALA A 248 5.15 -22.77 -2.98
C ALA A 248 3.95 -22.46 -3.89
N LEU A 249 4.04 -21.42 -4.74
CA LEU A 249 3.01 -21.11 -5.73
C LEU A 249 2.80 -22.24 -6.74
N GLY A 250 3.87 -22.94 -7.14
CA GLY A 250 3.80 -23.97 -8.19
C GLY A 250 3.25 -23.41 -9.50
N GLU A 251 2.34 -24.15 -10.13
CA GLU A 251 1.61 -23.66 -11.31
C GLU A 251 0.60 -22.60 -10.89
N THR A 252 0.81 -21.37 -11.31
CA THR A 252 -0.04 -20.20 -10.99
C THR A 252 -0.28 -19.34 -12.23
N ARG A 253 -1.37 -18.55 -12.21
CA ARG A 253 -1.62 -17.51 -13.21
C ARG A 253 -1.04 -16.17 -12.82
N ALA A 254 -0.60 -16.04 -11.57
CA ALA A 254 -0.04 -14.80 -11.07
C ALA A 254 1.39 -14.56 -11.60
N GLU A 255 1.65 -13.38 -12.09
CA GLU A 255 2.99 -12.88 -12.37
C GLU A 255 3.64 -12.46 -11.04
N VAL A 256 4.75 -13.11 -10.65
CA VAL A 256 5.52 -12.74 -9.45
C VAL A 256 6.62 -11.79 -9.84
N ILE A 257 6.51 -10.55 -9.40
CA ILE A 257 7.50 -9.49 -9.62
C ILE A 257 8.33 -9.34 -8.35
N VAL A 258 9.61 -9.70 -8.42
CA VAL A 258 10.54 -9.51 -7.29
C VAL A 258 11.26 -8.19 -7.47
N MET A 259 11.18 -7.33 -6.45
CA MET A 259 11.87 -6.04 -6.44
C MET A 259 13.09 -6.08 -5.51
N GLU A 260 14.07 -5.26 -5.82
CA GLU A 260 15.15 -4.92 -4.89
C GLU A 260 14.85 -3.61 -4.16
N PRO A 261 15.24 -3.46 -2.88
CA PRO A 261 15.09 -2.19 -2.18
C PRO A 261 15.73 -1.02 -2.95
N GLY A 262 14.97 0.04 -3.16
CA GLY A 262 15.35 1.20 -3.98
C GLY A 262 14.87 1.15 -5.44
N GLN A 263 14.49 -0.01 -5.93
CA GLN A 263 14.01 -0.17 -7.31
C GLN A 263 12.71 0.60 -7.57
N VAL A 264 12.60 1.15 -8.78
CA VAL A 264 11.38 1.78 -9.30
C VAL A 264 10.86 0.96 -10.47
N LEU A 265 9.59 0.59 -10.44
CA LEU A 265 8.86 0.00 -11.55
C LEU A 265 7.94 1.03 -12.18
N LYS A 266 7.74 0.91 -13.49
CA LYS A 266 6.79 1.72 -14.28
C LYS A 266 5.70 0.80 -14.85
N PHE A 267 4.47 1.22 -14.71
CA PHE A 267 3.30 0.48 -15.16
C PHE A 267 2.50 1.26 -16.20
#